data_b78318f98ea74006e214a2060671ed74
#
_entry.id   b78318f98ea74006e214a2060671ed74
#
_cell.length_a   1.000
_cell.length_b   1.000
_cell.length_c   1.000
_cell.angle_alpha   90.00
_cell.angle_beta   90.00
_cell.angle_gamma   90.00
#
_symmetry.space_group_name_H-M   'P 1'
#
loop_
_entity.id
_entity.type
_entity.pdbx_description
1 polymer ?
#
loop_
_entity_poly.entity_id
_entity_poly.type
_entity_poly.pdbx_seq_one_letter_code
_entity_poly.pdbx_strand_id
1 'polypeptide(L)'
;MRRIKSKTLVLLSCGIVAVVTLLINERYVKNYDVMIYNLIMTVAITLLTTAVFSIFSDLFSSNDIEKIASQNFSVLKYCQEYGLEGIYERFPLEMEQIKKDFIASKELHIVMNDAKAFISSNMPLLKERLNSKKSSTIFILQDYETDDIMSALTRKNGHTEDPDYYKRKIKNLIDYHMKDLKKKCNKNHELLLYLNPNYNTLAIILTDNYAMISVYRVAPGKTRVPHFVFQKGKVEYGDIYNDVLKIKDLSKKIDI
;
A
#
# COMPACT_ATOMS: atom_id res chain seq x y z
N MET A 1 15.98 26.35 26.59
CA MET A 1 15.94 25.87 27.99
C MET A 1 14.68 25.01 28.18
N ARG A 2 14.83 23.66 28.28
CA ARG A 2 13.68 22.75 28.46
C ARG A 2 13.10 22.91 29.85
N ARG A 3 11.80 23.22 29.98
CA ARG A 3 11.09 23.19 31.26
C ARG A 3 11.11 21.74 31.77
N ILE A 4 11.81 21.52 32.88
CA ILE A 4 11.77 20.28 33.63
C ILE A 4 10.30 20.04 34.02
N LYS A 5 9.71 18.93 33.53
CA LYS A 5 8.31 18.61 33.87
C LYS A 5 8.19 18.44 35.39
N SER A 6 7.10 18.89 35.99
CA SER A 6 6.89 18.84 37.45
C SER A 6 7.10 17.42 38.03
N LYS A 7 6.80 16.39 37.28
CA LYS A 7 7.06 14.98 37.63
C LYS A 7 8.53 14.66 37.83
N THR A 8 9.42 15.15 36.95
CA THR A 8 10.87 14.94 37.05
C THR A 8 11.44 15.62 38.28
N LEU A 9 10.88 16.76 38.67
CA LEU A 9 11.28 17.50 39.87
C LEU A 9 10.88 16.76 41.16
N VAL A 10 9.69 16.14 41.19
CA VAL A 10 9.23 15.29 42.27
C VAL A 10 10.09 14.03 42.41
N LEU A 11 10.42 13.36 41.30
CA LEU A 11 11.28 12.20 41.32
C LEU A 11 12.71 12.52 41.80
N LEU A 12 13.25 13.68 41.41
CA LEU A 12 14.55 14.16 41.90
C LEU A 12 14.54 14.40 43.39
N SER A 13 13.46 15.02 43.90
CA SER A 13 13.29 15.27 45.37
C SER A 13 13.15 13.92 46.13
N CYS A 14 12.41 12.96 45.64
CA CYS A 14 12.32 11.61 46.21
C CYS A 14 13.69 10.90 46.24
N GLY A 15 14.48 11.03 45.20
CA GLY A 15 15.84 10.50 45.12
C GLY A 15 16.77 11.11 46.18
N ILE A 16 16.73 12.45 46.33
CA ILE A 16 17.52 13.14 47.34
C ILE A 16 17.12 12.71 48.76
N VAL A 17 15.81 12.62 49.03
CA VAL A 17 15.30 12.15 50.35
C VAL A 17 15.78 10.70 50.61
N ALA A 18 15.74 9.82 49.62
CA ALA A 18 16.25 8.45 49.76
C ALA A 18 17.74 8.41 50.13
N VAL A 19 18.57 9.20 49.46
CA VAL A 19 20.02 9.29 49.73
C VAL A 19 20.27 9.82 51.15
N VAL A 20 19.57 10.89 51.58
CA VAL A 20 19.71 11.43 52.93
C VAL A 20 19.29 10.39 53.98
N THR A 21 18.20 9.66 53.74
CA THR A 21 17.72 8.56 54.61
C THR A 21 18.76 7.45 54.73
N LEU A 22 19.42 7.06 53.63
CA LEU A 22 20.50 6.07 53.66
C LEU A 22 21.68 6.51 54.50
N LEU A 23 22.09 7.77 54.37
CA LEU A 23 23.22 8.31 55.15
C LEU A 23 22.89 8.40 56.63
N ILE A 24 21.68 8.84 57.01
CA ILE A 24 21.24 8.87 58.38
C ILE A 24 21.15 7.45 58.98
N ASN A 25 20.57 6.52 58.25
CA ASN A 25 20.42 5.13 58.64
C ASN A 25 21.80 4.48 58.92
N GLU A 26 22.77 4.67 58.04
CA GLU A 26 24.14 4.13 58.21
C GLU A 26 24.83 4.72 59.42
N ARG A 27 24.66 6.00 59.71
CA ARG A 27 25.38 6.69 60.77
C ARG A 27 24.77 6.51 62.16
N TYR A 28 23.43 6.42 62.28
CA TYR A 28 22.73 6.48 63.54
C TYR A 28 21.97 5.22 63.89
N VAL A 29 21.36 4.50 62.93
CA VAL A 29 20.47 3.38 63.21
C VAL A 29 21.21 2.04 63.23
N LYS A 30 22.25 1.87 62.46
CA LYS A 30 23.05 0.66 62.35
C LYS A 30 23.50 0.04 63.69
N ASN A 31 23.78 0.90 64.67
CA ASN A 31 24.29 0.50 66.01
C ASN A 31 23.18 0.24 67.05
N TYR A 32 21.92 0.52 66.72
CA TYR A 32 20.81 0.41 67.64
C TYR A 32 19.94 -0.82 67.39
N ASP A 33 19.54 -1.07 66.16
CA ASP A 33 18.67 -2.15 65.80
C ASP A 33 18.92 -2.59 64.36
N VAL A 34 19.39 -3.85 64.18
CA VAL A 34 19.73 -4.40 62.86
C VAL A 34 18.49 -4.63 62.01
N MET A 35 17.34 -4.95 62.61
CA MET A 35 16.09 -5.17 61.85
C MET A 35 15.56 -3.86 61.27
N ILE A 36 15.52 -2.78 62.10
CA ILE A 36 15.09 -1.46 61.70
C ILE A 36 16.05 -0.90 60.64
N TYR A 37 17.35 -1.10 60.85
CA TYR A 37 18.38 -0.70 59.88
C TYR A 37 18.14 -1.31 58.51
N ASN A 38 17.93 -2.63 58.45
CA ASN A 38 17.70 -3.34 57.17
C ASN A 38 16.37 -2.94 56.50
N LEU A 39 15.32 -2.68 57.27
CA LEU A 39 14.04 -2.23 56.74
C LEU A 39 14.18 -0.84 56.07
N ILE A 40 14.80 0.11 56.75
CA ILE A 40 15.02 1.45 56.23
C ILE A 40 15.92 1.42 54.99
N MET A 41 16.98 0.61 55.01
CA MET A 41 17.86 0.40 53.82
C MET A 41 17.09 -0.09 52.65
N THR A 42 16.25 -1.12 52.82
CA THR A 42 15.48 -1.71 51.72
C THR A 42 14.51 -0.71 51.12
N VAL A 43 13.78 0.06 51.94
CA VAL A 43 12.84 1.09 51.47
C VAL A 43 13.58 2.21 50.76
N ALA A 44 14.69 2.72 51.29
CA ALA A 44 15.45 3.80 50.68
C ALA A 44 16.10 3.40 49.35
N ILE A 45 16.68 2.17 49.25
CA ILE A 45 17.22 1.65 48.00
C ILE A 45 16.13 1.48 46.96
N THR A 46 14.96 0.96 47.33
CA THR A 46 13.83 0.80 46.41
C THR A 46 13.35 2.14 45.86
N LEU A 47 13.20 3.16 46.72
CA LEU A 47 12.83 4.50 46.30
C LEU A 47 13.88 5.12 45.37
N LEU A 48 15.17 4.96 45.67
CA LEU A 48 16.25 5.50 44.84
C LEU A 48 16.26 4.81 43.46
N THR A 49 16.17 3.48 43.42
CA THR A 49 16.13 2.71 42.18
C THR A 49 14.93 3.10 41.32
N THR A 50 13.75 3.23 41.92
CA THR A 50 12.53 3.68 41.23
C THR A 50 12.67 5.08 40.67
N ALA A 51 13.25 6.00 41.43
CA ALA A 51 13.47 7.38 40.97
C ALA A 51 14.45 7.44 39.79
N VAL A 52 15.59 6.72 39.87
CA VAL A 52 16.58 6.64 38.81
C VAL A 52 15.96 6.02 37.54
N PHE A 53 15.24 4.89 37.66
CA PHE A 53 14.62 4.20 36.52
C PHE A 53 13.54 5.08 35.86
N SER A 54 12.75 5.80 36.63
CA SER A 54 11.71 6.70 36.12
C SER A 54 12.31 7.90 35.39
N ILE A 55 13.42 8.49 35.92
CA ILE A 55 14.13 9.57 35.22
C ILE A 55 14.74 9.08 33.91
N PHE A 56 15.35 7.91 33.90
CA PHE A 56 15.89 7.28 32.69
C PHE A 56 14.78 7.01 31.68
N SER A 57 13.68 6.43 32.10
CA SER A 57 12.52 6.17 31.25
C SER A 57 11.99 7.46 30.61
N ASP A 58 11.83 8.53 31.40
CA ASP A 58 11.37 9.83 30.91
C ASP A 58 12.35 10.51 29.92
N LEU A 59 13.65 10.35 30.16
CA LEU A 59 14.69 10.95 29.29
C LEU A 59 14.85 10.24 27.95
N PHE A 60 14.75 8.91 27.94
CA PHE A 60 15.03 8.10 26.76
C PHE A 60 13.80 7.68 25.98
N SER A 61 12.61 7.55 26.62
CA SER A 61 11.43 7.01 25.91
C SER A 61 10.47 8.07 25.38
N SER A 62 10.37 9.25 25.98
CA SER A 62 9.31 10.20 25.59
C SER A 62 9.55 10.90 24.26
N ASN A 63 10.80 11.25 23.92
CA ASN A 63 11.09 12.00 22.69
C ASN A 63 11.08 11.14 21.44
N ASP A 64 11.59 9.91 21.54
CA ASP A 64 11.67 9.02 20.36
C ASP A 64 10.31 8.38 20.07
N ILE A 65 9.57 7.98 21.11
CA ILE A 65 8.21 7.46 20.94
C ILE A 65 7.27 8.54 20.41
N GLU A 66 7.33 9.77 20.93
CA GLU A 66 6.51 10.89 20.45
C GLU A 66 6.85 11.26 19.00
N LYS A 67 8.13 11.24 18.63
CA LYS A 67 8.59 11.51 17.27
C LYS A 67 8.16 10.39 16.30
N ILE A 68 8.36 9.13 16.69
CA ILE A 68 7.91 7.97 15.90
C ILE A 68 6.38 7.95 15.78
N ALA A 69 5.67 8.21 16.86
CA ALA A 69 4.22 8.31 16.85
C ALA A 69 3.74 9.44 15.93
N SER A 70 4.29 10.66 16.04
CA SER A 70 3.88 11.79 15.21
C SER A 70 4.17 11.57 13.72
N GLN A 71 5.29 10.94 13.38
CA GLN A 71 5.61 10.55 12.01
C GLN A 71 4.64 9.51 11.48
N ASN A 72 4.33 8.48 12.25
CA ASN A 72 3.38 7.44 11.87
C ASN A 72 1.96 7.99 11.76
N PHE A 73 1.53 8.89 12.64
CA PHE A 73 0.24 9.54 12.55
C PHE A 73 0.08 10.39 11.28
N SER A 74 1.12 11.10 10.85
CA SER A 74 1.07 11.87 9.60
C SER A 74 0.93 10.94 8.38
N VAL A 75 1.70 9.84 8.31
CA VAL A 75 1.60 8.85 7.23
C VAL A 75 0.21 8.20 7.23
N LEU A 76 -0.29 7.77 8.38
CA LEU A 76 -1.63 7.19 8.50
C LEU A 76 -2.73 8.15 8.08
N LYS A 77 -2.61 9.45 8.44
CA LYS A 77 -3.55 10.48 8.02
C LYS A 77 -3.59 10.60 6.48
N TYR A 78 -2.43 10.68 5.82
CA TYR A 78 -2.36 10.72 4.37
C TYR A 78 -2.91 9.44 3.72
N CYS A 79 -2.56 8.26 4.24
CA CYS A 79 -3.13 7.00 3.76
C CYS A 79 -4.67 7.01 3.84
N GLN A 80 -5.24 7.52 4.93
CA GLN A 80 -6.69 7.63 5.10
C GLN A 80 -7.33 8.66 4.16
N GLU A 81 -6.69 9.80 3.93
CA GLU A 81 -7.17 10.86 3.05
C GLU A 81 -7.18 10.42 1.58
N TYR A 82 -6.07 9.86 1.11
CA TYR A 82 -5.94 9.33 -0.26
C TYR A 82 -6.61 7.97 -0.44
N GLY A 83 -6.93 7.28 0.66
CA GLY A 83 -7.63 5.99 0.64
C GLY A 83 -6.72 4.81 0.31
N LEU A 84 -5.42 4.92 0.57
CA LEU A 84 -4.49 3.81 0.38
C LEU A 84 -4.78 2.69 1.40
N GLU A 85 -5.30 1.55 0.92
CA GLU A 85 -5.54 0.37 1.74
C GLU A 85 -4.32 -0.54 1.90
N GLY A 86 -3.47 -0.58 0.89
CA GLY A 86 -2.28 -1.41 0.96
C GLY A 86 -1.38 -1.32 -0.25
N ILE A 87 -0.18 -1.90 -0.10
CA ILE A 87 0.84 -2.03 -1.13
C ILE A 87 1.21 -3.50 -1.22
N TYR A 88 1.14 -4.07 -2.43
CA TYR A 88 1.29 -5.50 -2.68
C TYR A 88 2.35 -5.77 -3.76
N GLU A 89 2.89 -6.98 -3.81
CA GLU A 89 3.82 -7.42 -4.87
C GLU A 89 3.13 -7.70 -6.21
N ARG A 90 1.81 -7.94 -6.19
CA ARG A 90 0.94 -8.16 -7.36
C ARG A 90 -0.46 -7.64 -7.08
N PHE A 91 -1.32 -7.53 -8.07
CA PHE A 91 -2.73 -7.21 -7.86
C PHE A 91 -3.36 -8.25 -6.92
N PRO A 92 -3.91 -7.85 -5.76
CA PRO A 92 -4.35 -8.77 -4.71
C PRO A 92 -5.74 -9.35 -4.99
N LEU A 93 -5.95 -9.90 -6.19
CA LEU A 93 -7.24 -10.43 -6.65
C LEU A 93 -7.64 -11.74 -5.93
N GLU A 94 -6.72 -12.35 -5.18
CA GLU A 94 -6.99 -13.48 -4.31
C GLU A 94 -7.65 -13.10 -2.97
N MET A 95 -7.55 -11.83 -2.55
CA MET A 95 -8.22 -11.34 -1.35
C MET A 95 -9.73 -11.38 -1.54
N GLU A 96 -10.44 -12.04 -0.64
CA GLU A 96 -11.85 -12.36 -0.81
C GLU A 96 -12.73 -11.14 -1.10
N GLN A 97 -12.46 -10.02 -0.45
CA GLN A 97 -13.23 -8.79 -0.61
C GLN A 97 -13.00 -8.15 -1.99
N ILE A 98 -11.73 -8.09 -2.43
CA ILE A 98 -11.35 -7.57 -3.76
C ILE A 98 -11.84 -8.52 -4.85
N LYS A 99 -11.70 -9.84 -4.65
CA LYS A 99 -12.21 -10.87 -5.56
C LYS A 99 -13.71 -10.74 -5.78
N LYS A 100 -14.49 -10.62 -4.69
CA LYS A 100 -15.96 -10.43 -4.77
C LYS A 100 -16.30 -9.18 -5.56
N ASP A 101 -15.64 -8.06 -5.26
CA ASP A 101 -15.88 -6.80 -5.96
C ASP A 101 -15.48 -6.88 -7.44
N PHE A 102 -14.34 -7.49 -7.76
CA PHE A 102 -13.90 -7.72 -9.14
C PHE A 102 -14.95 -8.50 -9.95
N ILE A 103 -15.59 -9.52 -9.36
CA ILE A 103 -16.63 -10.31 -10.04
C ILE A 103 -17.96 -9.56 -10.12
N ALA A 104 -18.35 -8.87 -9.04
CA ALA A 104 -19.70 -8.30 -8.88
C ALA A 104 -19.85 -6.87 -9.39
N SER A 105 -18.75 -6.13 -9.63
CA SER A 105 -18.79 -4.73 -10.10
C SER A 105 -19.64 -4.58 -11.36
N LYS A 106 -20.40 -3.51 -11.43
CA LYS A 106 -21.20 -3.16 -12.62
C LYS A 106 -20.29 -2.91 -13.81
N GLU A 107 -19.23 -2.15 -13.60
CA GLU A 107 -18.20 -1.89 -14.59
C GLU A 107 -16.84 -2.30 -14.03
N LEU A 108 -16.05 -3.01 -14.84
CA LEU A 108 -14.65 -3.33 -14.57
C LEU A 108 -13.81 -2.75 -15.70
N HIS A 109 -12.88 -1.86 -15.36
CA HIS A 109 -11.92 -1.35 -16.33
C HIS A 109 -10.54 -1.97 -16.07
N ILE A 110 -9.89 -2.44 -17.13
CA ILE A 110 -8.55 -3.01 -17.10
C ILE A 110 -7.70 -2.24 -18.13
N VAL A 111 -6.88 -1.31 -17.65
CA VAL A 111 -5.98 -0.49 -18.47
C VAL A 111 -4.57 -1.06 -18.37
N MET A 112 -4.04 -1.57 -19.47
CA MET A 112 -2.70 -2.18 -19.50
C MET A 112 -2.05 -2.00 -20.88
N ASN A 113 -0.73 -2.12 -20.94
CA ASN A 113 -0.04 -2.09 -22.22
C ASN A 113 -0.44 -3.29 -23.11
N ASP A 114 -0.38 -4.53 -22.60
CA ASP A 114 -0.74 -5.71 -23.39
C ASP A 114 -1.65 -6.72 -22.68
N ALA A 115 -1.86 -6.60 -21.37
CA ALA A 115 -2.69 -7.47 -20.53
C ALA A 115 -2.47 -8.98 -20.67
N LYS A 116 -1.54 -9.50 -21.51
CA LYS A 116 -1.38 -10.94 -21.78
C LYS A 116 -1.10 -11.75 -20.53
N ALA A 117 -0.12 -11.30 -19.73
CA ALA A 117 0.23 -11.97 -18.47
C ALA A 117 -0.94 -11.92 -17.47
N PHE A 118 -1.63 -10.78 -17.39
CA PHE A 118 -2.79 -10.60 -16.53
C PHE A 118 -3.92 -11.57 -16.89
N ILE A 119 -4.32 -11.64 -18.16
CA ILE A 119 -5.36 -12.54 -18.65
C ILE A 119 -4.99 -14.00 -18.38
N SER A 120 -3.76 -14.40 -18.70
CA SER A 120 -3.31 -15.78 -18.51
C SER A 120 -3.32 -16.19 -17.04
N SER A 121 -2.85 -15.31 -16.13
CA SER A 121 -2.77 -15.61 -14.70
C SER A 121 -4.13 -15.57 -14.01
N ASN A 122 -5.09 -14.81 -14.52
CA ASN A 122 -6.40 -14.59 -13.90
C ASN A 122 -7.57 -15.15 -14.72
N MET A 123 -7.29 -16.08 -15.63
CA MET A 123 -8.30 -16.66 -16.53
C MET A 123 -9.52 -17.26 -15.80
N PRO A 124 -9.38 -18.00 -14.68
CA PRO A 124 -10.54 -18.51 -13.95
C PRO A 124 -11.42 -17.39 -13.42
N LEU A 125 -10.81 -16.36 -12.85
CA LEU A 125 -11.52 -15.20 -12.27
C LEU A 125 -12.24 -14.38 -13.36
N LEU A 126 -11.59 -14.16 -14.50
CA LEU A 126 -12.19 -13.51 -15.66
C LEU A 126 -13.38 -14.30 -16.20
N LYS A 127 -13.29 -15.61 -16.32
CA LYS A 127 -14.41 -16.46 -16.74
C LYS A 127 -15.58 -16.38 -15.78
N GLU A 128 -15.33 -16.40 -14.48
CA GLU A 128 -16.37 -16.23 -13.46
C GLU A 128 -17.09 -14.88 -13.62
N ARG A 129 -16.32 -13.80 -13.80
CA ARG A 129 -16.89 -12.47 -14.05
C ARG A 129 -17.69 -12.40 -15.36
N LEU A 130 -17.15 -12.91 -16.46
CA LEU A 130 -17.81 -12.88 -17.77
C LEU A 130 -19.13 -13.70 -17.81
N ASN A 131 -19.33 -14.61 -16.85
CA ASN A 131 -20.59 -15.30 -16.64
C ASN A 131 -21.62 -14.51 -15.82
N SER A 132 -21.21 -13.39 -15.20
CA SER A 132 -22.12 -12.52 -14.45
C SER A 132 -23.10 -11.81 -15.40
N LYS A 133 -24.32 -11.55 -14.90
CA LYS A 133 -25.37 -10.89 -15.68
C LYS A 133 -25.34 -9.38 -15.44
N LYS A 134 -25.67 -8.59 -16.47
CA LYS A 134 -25.84 -7.13 -16.39
C LYS A 134 -24.60 -6.38 -15.86
N SER A 135 -23.44 -6.72 -16.36
CA SER A 135 -22.19 -6.02 -16.04
C SER A 135 -21.35 -5.87 -17.31
N SER A 136 -20.40 -4.96 -17.26
CA SER A 136 -19.45 -4.72 -18.35
C SER A 136 -18.00 -4.95 -17.90
N THR A 137 -17.19 -5.47 -18.81
CA THR A 137 -15.73 -5.57 -18.65
C THR A 137 -15.07 -4.87 -19.82
N ILE A 138 -14.28 -3.86 -19.50
CA ILE A 138 -13.69 -2.94 -20.46
C ILE A 138 -12.18 -3.09 -20.39
N PHE A 139 -11.59 -3.57 -21.48
CA PHE A 139 -10.14 -3.57 -21.65
C PHE A 139 -9.71 -2.33 -22.43
N ILE A 140 -8.72 -1.63 -21.95
CA ILE A 140 -8.07 -0.53 -22.64
C ILE A 140 -6.60 -0.90 -22.79
N LEU A 141 -6.20 -1.29 -23.99
CA LEU A 141 -4.84 -1.73 -24.30
C LEU A 141 -4.09 -0.63 -25.05
N GLN A 142 -2.78 -0.76 -25.11
CA GLN A 142 -1.96 0.12 -25.95
C GLN A 142 -2.31 -0.07 -27.43
N ASP A 143 -2.45 1.03 -28.16
CA ASP A 143 -2.68 0.95 -29.59
C ASP A 143 -1.42 0.45 -30.31
N TYR A 144 -1.56 -0.69 -30.97
CA TYR A 144 -0.47 -1.34 -31.70
C TYR A 144 -0.13 -0.65 -33.04
N GLU A 145 -0.94 0.31 -33.47
CA GLU A 145 -0.67 1.11 -34.69
C GLU A 145 0.22 2.32 -34.39
N THR A 146 0.51 2.62 -33.13
CA THR A 146 1.40 3.72 -32.72
C THR A 146 2.85 3.24 -32.71
N ASP A 147 3.55 3.38 -33.82
CA ASP A 147 4.89 2.80 -34.05
C ASP A 147 5.95 3.24 -33.04
N ASP A 148 5.98 4.54 -32.66
CA ASP A 148 6.93 5.06 -31.67
C ASP A 148 6.78 4.38 -30.30
N ILE A 149 5.53 4.20 -29.86
CA ILE A 149 5.22 3.54 -28.60
C ILE A 149 5.55 2.06 -28.69
N MET A 150 5.21 1.42 -29.79
CA MET A 150 5.53 -0.02 -30.00
C MET A 150 7.03 -0.25 -29.98
N SER A 151 7.82 0.62 -30.63
CA SER A 151 9.28 0.58 -30.59
C SER A 151 9.83 0.78 -29.18
N ALA A 152 9.29 1.72 -28.41
CA ALA A 152 9.69 1.95 -27.03
C ALA A 152 9.38 0.76 -26.14
N LEU A 153 8.19 0.16 -26.25
CA LEU A 153 7.78 -1.03 -25.49
C LEU A 153 8.62 -2.26 -25.87
N THR A 154 8.94 -2.43 -27.15
CA THR A 154 9.78 -3.51 -27.65
C THR A 154 11.18 -3.43 -27.05
N ARG A 155 11.82 -2.26 -27.10
CA ARG A 155 13.15 -2.01 -26.47
C ARG A 155 13.12 -2.25 -24.96
N LYS A 156 12.10 -1.69 -24.29
CA LYS A 156 11.93 -1.87 -22.84
C LYS A 156 11.85 -3.34 -22.43
N ASN A 157 11.23 -4.18 -23.24
CA ASN A 157 11.08 -5.60 -22.95
C ASN A 157 12.26 -6.46 -23.45
N GLY A 158 13.35 -5.85 -23.94
CA GLY A 158 14.58 -6.52 -24.35
C GLY A 158 14.54 -7.20 -25.71
N HIS A 159 13.57 -6.83 -26.58
CA HIS A 159 13.42 -7.41 -27.92
C HIS A 159 13.90 -6.45 -29.02
N THR A 160 15.13 -5.91 -28.86
CA THR A 160 15.70 -4.88 -29.75
C THR A 160 15.89 -5.35 -31.19
N GLU A 161 16.08 -6.66 -31.40
CA GLU A 161 16.30 -7.27 -32.72
C GLU A 161 14.99 -7.51 -33.50
N ASP A 162 13.84 -7.36 -32.87
CA ASP A 162 12.53 -7.58 -33.45
C ASP A 162 11.61 -6.38 -33.18
N PRO A 163 11.68 -5.31 -34.01
CA PRO A 163 10.94 -4.06 -33.77
C PRO A 163 9.42 -4.26 -33.70
N ASP A 164 8.88 -5.27 -34.39
CA ASP A 164 7.44 -5.56 -34.41
C ASP A 164 6.98 -6.53 -33.32
N TYR A 165 7.88 -6.96 -32.43
CA TYR A 165 7.55 -7.93 -31.40
C TYR A 165 6.31 -7.54 -30.59
N TYR A 166 6.28 -6.30 -30.08
CA TYR A 166 5.20 -5.85 -29.21
C TYR A 166 3.91 -5.64 -30.00
N LYS A 167 3.98 -5.14 -31.19
CA LYS A 167 2.85 -5.00 -32.13
C LYS A 167 2.18 -6.36 -32.41
N ARG A 168 2.97 -7.37 -32.75
CA ARG A 168 2.46 -8.74 -32.95
C ARG A 168 1.89 -9.33 -31.65
N LYS A 169 2.52 -9.04 -30.52
CA LYS A 169 2.06 -9.52 -29.20
C LYS A 169 0.65 -9.03 -28.89
N ILE A 170 0.35 -7.76 -29.13
CA ILE A 170 -0.98 -7.18 -28.89
C ILE A 170 -1.98 -7.70 -29.91
N LYS A 171 -1.63 -7.77 -31.21
CA LYS A 171 -2.50 -8.35 -32.24
C LYS A 171 -2.89 -9.78 -31.91
N ASN A 172 -1.92 -10.60 -31.56
CA ASN A 172 -2.18 -12.00 -31.17
C ASN A 172 -3.07 -12.09 -29.92
N LEU A 173 -2.90 -11.19 -28.94
CA LEU A 173 -3.79 -11.12 -27.78
C LEU A 173 -5.24 -10.85 -28.20
N ILE A 174 -5.45 -9.89 -29.08
CA ILE A 174 -6.79 -9.53 -29.58
C ILE A 174 -7.39 -10.71 -30.37
N ASP A 175 -6.65 -11.24 -31.30
CA ASP A 175 -7.15 -12.25 -32.24
C ASP A 175 -7.45 -13.60 -31.58
N TYR A 176 -6.67 -13.99 -30.60
CA TYR A 176 -6.83 -15.31 -29.96
C TYR A 176 -7.49 -15.21 -28.59
N HIS A 177 -6.97 -14.36 -27.68
CA HIS A 177 -7.45 -14.36 -26.31
C HIS A 177 -8.74 -13.56 -26.13
N MET A 178 -8.84 -12.34 -26.72
CA MET A 178 -10.03 -11.50 -26.54
C MET A 178 -11.23 -12.07 -27.27
N LYS A 179 -11.05 -12.59 -28.49
CA LYS A 179 -12.11 -13.29 -29.22
C LYS A 179 -12.57 -14.58 -28.52
N ASP A 180 -11.66 -15.33 -27.89
CA ASP A 180 -12.04 -16.51 -27.09
C ASP A 180 -12.83 -16.12 -25.81
N LEU A 181 -12.41 -15.06 -25.11
CA LEU A 181 -13.16 -14.52 -24.00
C LEU A 181 -14.55 -14.06 -24.42
N LYS A 182 -14.66 -13.39 -25.57
CA LYS A 182 -15.95 -12.93 -26.10
C LYS A 182 -16.91 -14.08 -26.39
N LYS A 183 -16.41 -15.16 -26.99
CA LYS A 183 -17.23 -16.36 -27.27
C LYS A 183 -17.75 -17.02 -25.98
N LYS A 184 -17.02 -16.90 -24.87
CA LYS A 184 -17.38 -17.47 -23.57
C LYS A 184 -18.16 -16.50 -22.67
N CYS A 185 -18.38 -15.28 -23.14
CA CYS A 185 -19.07 -14.24 -22.40
C CYS A 185 -20.58 -14.52 -22.35
N ASN A 186 -21.20 -14.28 -21.20
CA ASN A 186 -22.66 -14.34 -21.07
C ASN A 186 -23.32 -13.33 -22.02
N LYS A 187 -24.44 -13.67 -22.62
CA LYS A 187 -25.16 -12.79 -23.57
C LYS A 187 -25.56 -11.43 -22.97
N ASN A 188 -25.73 -11.36 -21.64
CA ASN A 188 -26.11 -10.14 -20.94
C ASN A 188 -24.90 -9.43 -20.31
N HIS A 189 -23.69 -9.89 -20.58
CA HIS A 189 -22.44 -9.26 -20.14
C HIS A 189 -21.77 -8.57 -21.32
N GLU A 190 -21.36 -7.33 -21.16
CA GLU A 190 -20.72 -6.58 -22.22
C GLU A 190 -19.20 -6.66 -22.08
N LEU A 191 -18.52 -7.29 -23.04
CA LEU A 191 -17.07 -7.27 -23.12
C LEU A 191 -16.64 -6.30 -24.22
N LEU A 192 -15.94 -5.23 -23.81
CA LEU A 192 -15.50 -4.13 -24.67
C LEU A 192 -13.99 -4.05 -24.72
N LEU A 193 -13.47 -3.70 -25.90
CA LEU A 193 -12.04 -3.47 -26.13
C LEU A 193 -11.81 -2.08 -26.72
N TYR A 194 -10.86 -1.37 -26.13
CA TYR A 194 -10.38 -0.06 -26.60
C TYR A 194 -8.88 -0.07 -26.79
N LEU A 195 -8.39 0.68 -27.76
CA LEU A 195 -6.98 0.90 -28.02
C LEU A 195 -6.61 2.36 -27.70
N ASN A 196 -5.71 2.55 -26.75
CA ASN A 196 -5.24 3.88 -26.34
C ASN A 196 -4.06 4.30 -27.21
N PRO A 197 -4.17 5.41 -27.95
CA PRO A 197 -3.07 5.92 -28.76
C PRO A 197 -1.93 6.55 -27.94
N ASN A 198 -2.17 6.85 -26.66
CA ASN A 198 -1.18 7.43 -25.76
C ASN A 198 -0.49 6.32 -24.94
N TYR A 199 0.74 6.55 -24.51
CA TYR A 199 1.50 5.60 -23.71
C TYR A 199 0.87 5.40 -22.33
N ASN A 200 0.52 4.16 -22.00
CA ASN A 200 0.04 3.80 -20.65
C ASN A 200 1.23 3.78 -19.68
N THR A 201 1.28 4.72 -18.77
CA THR A 201 2.29 4.78 -17.70
C THR A 201 1.94 3.92 -16.50
N LEU A 202 0.66 3.57 -16.37
CA LEU A 202 0.10 2.76 -15.29
C LEU A 202 -0.59 1.51 -15.85
N ALA A 203 -0.51 0.42 -15.08
CA ALA A 203 -1.49 -0.65 -15.17
C ALA A 203 -2.58 -0.35 -14.15
N ILE A 204 -3.84 -0.35 -14.57
CA ILE A 204 -4.98 0.01 -13.70
C ILE A 204 -6.01 -1.11 -13.77
N ILE A 205 -6.54 -1.51 -12.62
CA ILE A 205 -7.75 -2.31 -12.48
C ILE A 205 -8.70 -1.47 -11.63
N LEU A 206 -9.80 -1.03 -12.23
CA LEU A 206 -10.80 -0.20 -11.56
C LEU A 206 -12.12 -0.98 -11.46
N THR A 207 -12.58 -1.16 -10.25
CA THR A 207 -13.84 -1.80 -9.87
C THR A 207 -14.79 -0.78 -9.27
N ASP A 208 -16.00 -1.19 -8.88
CA ASP A 208 -16.97 -0.28 -8.22
C ASP A 208 -16.43 0.26 -6.88
N ASN A 209 -15.59 -0.47 -6.17
CA ASN A 209 -15.14 -0.10 -4.82
C ASN A 209 -13.62 0.08 -4.66
N TYR A 210 -12.82 -0.39 -5.62
CA TYR A 210 -11.37 -0.34 -5.54
C TYR A 210 -10.73 0.14 -6.85
N ALA A 211 -9.73 1.00 -6.73
CA ALA A 211 -8.78 1.31 -7.78
C ALA A 211 -7.43 0.68 -7.44
N MET A 212 -6.94 -0.19 -8.29
CA MET A 212 -5.66 -0.87 -8.12
C MET A 212 -4.73 -0.40 -9.22
N ILE A 213 -3.56 0.13 -8.86
CA ILE A 213 -2.60 0.63 -9.83
C ILE A 213 -1.21 0.04 -9.64
N SER A 214 -0.46 -0.03 -10.73
CA SER A 214 0.96 -0.33 -10.72
C SER A 214 1.68 0.53 -11.76
N VAL A 215 2.82 1.08 -11.39
CA VAL A 215 3.59 1.99 -12.25
C VAL A 215 4.50 1.20 -13.18
N TYR A 216 4.41 1.43 -14.49
CA TYR A 216 5.36 0.86 -15.44
C TYR A 216 6.72 1.57 -15.32
N ARG A 217 7.78 0.83 -15.00
CA ARG A 217 9.13 1.39 -14.98
C ARG A 217 9.62 1.66 -16.41
N VAL A 218 10.34 2.75 -16.58
CA VAL A 218 10.87 3.16 -17.89
C VAL A 218 12.12 2.36 -18.27
N ALA A 219 12.95 2.00 -17.28
CA ALA A 219 14.19 1.25 -17.52
C ALA A 219 13.93 -0.12 -18.14
N PRO A 220 14.80 -0.59 -19.07
CA PRO A 220 14.70 -1.92 -19.64
C PRO A 220 14.80 -3.04 -18.59
N GLY A 221 14.16 -4.15 -18.88
CA GLY A 221 14.19 -5.37 -18.05
C GLY A 221 12.95 -5.56 -17.19
N LYS A 222 12.88 -6.78 -16.60
CA LYS A 222 11.80 -7.17 -15.69
C LYS A 222 12.17 -6.75 -14.27
N THR A 223 11.46 -5.81 -13.68
CA THR A 223 11.62 -5.40 -12.28
C THR A 223 10.33 -5.63 -11.52
N ARG A 224 10.45 -5.93 -10.23
CA ARG A 224 9.29 -5.94 -9.33
C ARG A 224 8.78 -4.51 -9.20
N VAL A 225 7.48 -4.34 -9.27
CA VAL A 225 6.79 -3.06 -9.10
C VAL A 225 5.72 -3.20 -8.02
N PRO A 226 5.57 -2.21 -7.16
CA PRO A 226 4.50 -2.24 -6.17
C PRO A 226 3.14 -2.05 -6.84
N HIS A 227 2.14 -2.68 -6.27
CA HIS A 227 0.73 -2.52 -6.64
C HIS A 227 0.02 -1.84 -5.47
N PHE A 228 -0.58 -0.70 -5.73
CA PHE A 228 -1.30 0.11 -4.74
C PHE A 228 -2.80 -0.15 -4.87
N VAL A 229 -3.50 -0.19 -3.75
CA VAL A 229 -4.95 -0.36 -3.69
C VAL A 229 -5.56 0.84 -3.00
N PHE A 230 -6.52 1.49 -3.65
CA PHE A 230 -7.23 2.66 -3.15
C PHE A 230 -8.73 2.39 -3.07
N GLN A 231 -9.36 2.88 -2.00
CA GLN A 231 -10.77 2.66 -1.71
C GLN A 231 -11.64 3.77 -2.29
N LYS A 232 -12.82 3.39 -2.77
CA LYS A 232 -13.85 4.32 -3.23
C LYS A 232 -14.23 5.35 -2.18
N GLY A 233 -14.56 6.55 -2.64
CA GLY A 233 -14.96 7.68 -1.78
C GLY A 233 -13.77 8.43 -1.19
N LYS A 234 -12.57 8.13 -1.63
CA LYS A 234 -11.32 8.81 -1.28
C LYS A 234 -10.73 9.52 -2.50
N VAL A 235 -9.76 10.40 -2.27
CA VAL A 235 -9.22 11.30 -3.29
C VAL A 235 -8.67 10.51 -4.48
N GLU A 236 -7.72 9.61 -4.23
CA GLU A 236 -7.00 8.90 -5.29
C GLU A 236 -7.90 8.01 -6.15
N TYR A 237 -8.89 7.34 -5.53
CA TYR A 237 -9.88 6.57 -6.30
C TYR A 237 -10.62 7.46 -7.30
N GLY A 238 -11.05 8.66 -6.88
CA GLY A 238 -11.75 9.60 -7.74
C GLY A 238 -10.90 10.10 -8.91
N ASP A 239 -9.64 10.39 -8.66
CA ASP A 239 -8.69 10.85 -9.68
C ASP A 239 -8.39 9.73 -10.68
N ILE A 240 -8.11 8.50 -10.22
CA ILE A 240 -7.92 7.33 -11.10
C ILE A 240 -9.18 7.04 -11.93
N TYR A 241 -10.36 7.12 -11.32
CA TYR A 241 -11.63 6.94 -12.03
C TYR A 241 -11.79 7.94 -13.18
N ASN A 242 -11.55 9.22 -12.91
CA ASN A 242 -11.62 10.27 -13.92
C ASN A 242 -10.57 10.08 -15.03
N ASP A 243 -9.37 9.65 -14.69
CA ASP A 243 -8.32 9.38 -15.66
C ASP A 243 -8.67 8.19 -16.57
N VAL A 244 -9.23 7.11 -16.00
CA VAL A 244 -9.68 5.96 -16.79
C VAL A 244 -10.78 6.36 -17.77
N LEU A 245 -11.73 7.20 -17.37
CA LEU A 245 -12.78 7.71 -18.29
C LEU A 245 -12.17 8.53 -19.42
N LYS A 246 -11.25 9.46 -19.13
CA LYS A 246 -10.57 10.27 -20.16
C LYS A 246 -9.75 9.38 -21.11
N ILE A 247 -9.02 8.39 -20.58
CA ILE A 247 -8.27 7.43 -21.41
C ILE A 247 -9.22 6.68 -22.33
N LYS A 248 -10.36 6.19 -21.82
CA LYS A 248 -11.38 5.50 -22.60
C LYS A 248 -11.94 6.38 -23.73
N ASP A 249 -12.26 7.64 -23.40
CA ASP A 249 -12.83 8.59 -24.38
C ASP A 249 -11.86 8.94 -25.52
N LEU A 250 -10.54 8.94 -25.22
CA LEU A 250 -9.48 9.13 -26.21
C LEU A 250 -9.16 7.87 -27.02
N SER A 251 -9.64 6.71 -26.58
CA SER A 251 -9.29 5.42 -27.14
C SER A 251 -10.26 5.00 -28.24
N LYS A 252 -9.73 4.28 -29.25
CA LYS A 252 -10.52 3.72 -30.34
C LYS A 252 -11.17 2.40 -29.92
N LYS A 253 -12.50 2.33 -29.99
CA LYS A 253 -13.23 1.07 -29.76
C LYS A 253 -12.96 0.08 -30.89
N ILE A 254 -12.71 -1.19 -30.53
CA ILE A 254 -12.45 -2.27 -31.48
C ILE A 254 -13.53 -3.34 -31.29
N ASP A 255 -14.07 -3.83 -32.39
CA ASP A 255 -15.01 -4.96 -32.41
C ASP A 255 -14.25 -6.28 -32.26
N ILE A 256 -14.70 -7.13 -31.32
CA ILE A 256 -14.10 -8.42 -30.98
C ILE A 256 -15.12 -9.55 -31.02
#